data_28cd809e5b11941e11f82ba46198debd
#
_entry.id   28cd809e5b11941e11f82ba46198debd
#
_cell.length_a   1.000
_cell.length_b   1.000
_cell.length_c   1.000
_cell.angle_alpha   90.00
_cell.angle_beta   90.00
_cell.angle_gamma   90.00
#
_symmetry.space_group_name_H-M   'P 1'
#
loop_
_entity.id
_entity.type
_entity.pdbx_description
1 polymer ?
#
loop_
_entity_poly.entity_id
_entity_poly.type
_entity_poly.pdbx_seq_one_letter_code
_entity_poly.pdbx_strand_id
1 'polypeptide(L)'
;MAGSFACKSNAGVAPQEQLLGTMAGNRRLSIGLPAEHNGGEKRFPLTPEGVALLTKEGYRVFVESGAGEGIKYSDLHYTEAGAQATTASEVFRCDVVLKITPLNEQEAAMIRPGVFLLTLLQPQYQSASVVRILMQKKVTAVAIDLITDERGRYLFADILDEIDGRAAIVLFLLHLHGAPCHSLYHM
;
A
#
# COMPACT_ATOMS: atom_id res chain seq x y z
N MET A 1 40.68 -22.49 14.23
CA MET A 1 39.53 -23.28 14.72
C MET A 1 38.30 -22.48 14.35
N ALA A 2 37.62 -22.81 13.27
CA ALA A 2 36.42 -22.12 12.79
C ALA A 2 35.19 -22.80 13.41
N GLY A 3 34.51 -22.13 14.30
CA GLY A 3 33.25 -22.59 14.89
C GLY A 3 32.11 -22.40 13.91
N SER A 4 31.58 -23.51 13.39
CA SER A 4 30.35 -23.55 12.61
C SER A 4 29.15 -23.20 13.50
N PHE A 5 28.53 -22.05 13.25
CA PHE A 5 27.22 -21.75 13.80
C PHE A 5 26.14 -22.51 13.04
N ALA A 6 25.82 -23.70 13.50
CA ALA A 6 24.66 -24.44 13.05
C ALA A 6 23.40 -23.74 13.64
N CYS A 7 22.64 -23.08 12.79
CA CYS A 7 21.30 -22.58 13.13
C CYS A 7 20.41 -23.79 13.40
N LYS A 8 20.08 -24.02 14.70
CA LYS A 8 19.10 -25.04 15.09
C LYS A 8 17.73 -24.57 14.58
N SER A 9 17.15 -25.32 13.65
CA SER A 9 15.77 -25.18 13.24
C SER A 9 14.85 -25.36 14.45
N ASN A 10 14.31 -24.27 14.96
CA ASN A 10 13.31 -24.30 16.02
C ASN A 10 12.00 -24.81 15.39
N ALA A 11 11.57 -26.00 15.82
CA ALA A 11 10.26 -26.56 15.50
C ALA A 11 9.17 -25.75 16.22
N GLY A 12 8.78 -24.62 15.64
CA GLY A 12 7.83 -23.67 16.21
C GLY A 12 7.56 -22.49 15.30
N VAL A 13 7.90 -22.64 14.02
CA VAL A 13 7.61 -21.62 13.01
C VAL A 13 6.10 -21.46 12.90
N ALA A 14 5.65 -20.23 13.12
CA ALA A 14 4.22 -19.90 13.02
C ALA A 14 3.65 -20.34 11.66
N PRO A 15 2.37 -20.75 11.58
CA PRO A 15 1.75 -21.20 10.33
C PRO A 15 1.89 -20.25 9.14
N GLN A 16 2.18 -18.97 9.40
CA GLN A 16 2.40 -17.94 8.40
C GLN A 16 3.72 -18.09 7.61
N GLU A 17 4.80 -18.56 8.24
CA GLU A 17 6.07 -18.78 7.53
C GLU A 17 6.01 -20.04 6.65
N GLN A 18 5.21 -21.02 7.03
CA GLN A 18 4.90 -22.16 6.16
C GLN A 18 4.09 -21.75 4.93
N LEU A 19 3.17 -20.77 5.08
CA LEU A 19 2.41 -20.22 3.94
C LEU A 19 3.31 -19.48 2.96
N LEU A 20 4.28 -18.71 3.44
CA LEU A 20 5.28 -18.04 2.59
C LEU A 20 6.19 -19.06 1.89
N GLY A 21 6.59 -20.13 2.58
CA GLY A 21 7.40 -21.21 2.01
C GLY A 21 6.66 -22.06 0.97
N THR A 22 5.37 -22.29 1.13
CA THR A 22 4.53 -23.00 0.16
C THR A 22 4.10 -22.12 -1.02
N MET A 23 4.06 -20.81 -0.86
CA MET A 23 3.80 -19.88 -1.96
C MET A 23 5.01 -19.67 -2.88
N ALA A 24 6.23 -20.05 -2.47
CA ALA A 24 7.44 -20.05 -3.30
C ALA A 24 7.43 -21.10 -4.43
N GLY A 25 6.44 -21.98 -4.46
CA GLY A 25 6.23 -22.94 -5.56
C GLY A 25 5.56 -22.31 -6.77
N ASN A 26 6.32 -21.66 -7.63
CA ASN A 26 6.01 -21.32 -9.04
C ASN A 26 4.70 -20.53 -9.33
N ARG A 27 3.99 -20.02 -8.31
CA ARG A 27 2.83 -19.14 -8.48
C ARG A 27 3.30 -17.69 -8.40
N ARG A 28 3.27 -16.99 -9.52
CA ARG A 28 3.54 -15.56 -9.56
C ARG A 28 2.50 -14.84 -8.72
N LEU A 29 2.94 -14.17 -7.66
CA LEU A 29 2.06 -13.37 -6.81
C LEU A 29 1.40 -12.26 -7.61
N SER A 30 0.14 -12.00 -7.28
CA SER A 30 -0.63 -10.89 -7.82
C SER A 30 -0.67 -9.73 -6.83
N ILE A 31 -0.41 -8.53 -7.32
CA ILE A 31 -0.41 -7.28 -6.56
C ILE A 31 -1.54 -6.41 -7.08
N GLY A 32 -2.42 -5.98 -6.20
CA GLY A 32 -3.55 -5.12 -6.51
C GLY A 32 -3.34 -3.70 -5.99
N LEU A 33 -3.59 -2.72 -6.85
CA LEU A 33 -3.52 -1.29 -6.58
C LEU A 33 -4.90 -0.68 -6.75
N PRO A 34 -5.73 -0.61 -5.69
CA PRO A 34 -7.04 0.03 -5.76
C PRO A 34 -6.93 1.55 -5.80
N ALA A 35 -7.95 2.21 -6.31
CA ALA A 35 -8.05 3.66 -6.27
C ALA A 35 -8.23 4.19 -4.84
N GLU A 36 -7.73 5.41 -4.61
CA GLU A 36 -7.89 6.10 -3.33
C GLU A 36 -9.18 6.92 -3.33
N HIS A 37 -10.24 6.38 -2.71
CA HIS A 37 -11.57 7.03 -2.70
C HIS A 37 -11.80 7.95 -1.51
N ASN A 38 -10.84 8.08 -0.58
CA ASN A 38 -11.01 8.89 0.62
C ASN A 38 -10.70 10.36 0.36
N GLY A 39 -11.75 11.16 0.26
CA GLY A 39 -11.90 12.58 0.49
C GLY A 39 -10.73 13.54 0.21
N GLY A 40 -10.07 13.43 -0.95
CA GLY A 40 -9.02 14.36 -1.34
C GLY A 40 -7.61 13.75 -1.36
N GLU A 41 -7.47 12.46 -1.03
CA GLU A 41 -6.18 11.77 -1.21
C GLU A 41 -5.87 11.65 -2.71
N LYS A 42 -4.77 12.23 -3.13
CA LYS A 42 -4.29 12.19 -4.52
C LYS A 42 -3.05 11.30 -4.67
N ARG A 43 -2.41 10.95 -3.56
CA ARG A 43 -1.24 10.06 -3.60
C ARG A 43 -1.67 8.67 -4.04
N PHE A 44 -0.77 7.98 -4.71
CA PHE A 44 -0.99 6.61 -5.15
C PHE A 44 0.25 5.78 -4.79
N PRO A 45 0.11 4.52 -4.38
CA PRO A 45 1.20 3.78 -3.76
C PRO A 45 2.36 3.46 -4.69
N LEU A 46 2.14 3.36 -6.00
CA LEU A 46 3.18 3.05 -6.97
C LEU A 46 3.05 3.89 -8.25
N THR A 47 4.17 4.39 -8.75
CA THR A 47 4.26 4.97 -10.09
C THR A 47 4.39 3.88 -11.16
N PRO A 48 4.16 4.19 -12.45
CA PRO A 48 4.39 3.23 -13.55
C PRO A 48 5.79 2.63 -13.56
N GLU A 49 6.83 3.41 -13.19
CA GLU A 49 8.20 2.92 -13.09
C GLU A 49 8.33 1.85 -11.98
N GLY A 50 7.68 2.05 -10.84
CA GLY A 50 7.64 1.07 -9.76
C GLY A 50 6.93 -0.22 -10.19
N VAL A 51 5.84 -0.08 -10.95
CA VAL A 51 5.12 -1.22 -11.54
C VAL A 51 6.00 -1.97 -12.54
N ALA A 52 6.76 -1.28 -13.40
CA ALA A 52 7.66 -1.89 -14.36
C ALA A 52 8.76 -2.73 -13.67
N LEU A 53 9.26 -2.30 -12.51
CA LEU A 53 10.21 -3.09 -11.72
C LEU A 53 9.57 -4.38 -11.20
N LEU A 54 8.35 -4.30 -10.65
CA LEU A 54 7.64 -5.48 -10.15
C LEU A 54 7.30 -6.48 -11.26
N THR A 55 6.85 -5.99 -12.42
CA THR A 55 6.52 -6.85 -13.57
C THR A 55 7.76 -7.50 -14.15
N LYS A 56 8.91 -6.81 -14.16
CA LYS A 56 10.20 -7.37 -14.56
C LYS A 56 10.65 -8.51 -13.64
N GLU A 57 10.38 -8.40 -12.33
CA GLU A 57 10.63 -9.48 -11.35
C GLU A 57 9.60 -10.62 -11.45
N GLY A 58 8.63 -10.50 -12.35
CA GLY A 58 7.66 -11.54 -12.65
C GLY A 58 6.37 -11.48 -11.82
N TYR A 59 6.13 -10.45 -11.05
CA TYR A 59 4.85 -10.22 -10.37
C TYR A 59 3.78 -9.79 -11.37
N ARG A 60 2.53 -10.16 -11.11
CA ARG A 60 1.37 -9.67 -11.86
C ARG A 60 0.78 -8.48 -11.13
N VAL A 61 0.75 -7.33 -11.77
CA VAL A 61 0.21 -6.10 -11.18
C VAL A 61 -1.14 -5.77 -11.81
N PHE A 62 -2.13 -5.53 -10.96
CA PHE A 62 -3.48 -5.12 -11.33
C PHE A 62 -3.73 -3.74 -10.75
N VAL A 63 -4.17 -2.82 -11.58
CA VAL A 63 -4.46 -1.43 -11.20
C VAL A 63 -5.93 -1.16 -11.45
N GLU A 64 -6.62 -0.57 -10.50
CA GLU A 64 -7.98 -0.12 -10.73
C GLU A 64 -8.01 1.01 -11.76
N SER A 65 -8.92 0.91 -12.74
CA SER A 65 -9.02 1.89 -13.81
C SER A 65 -9.26 3.29 -13.25
N GLY A 66 -8.47 4.27 -13.73
CA GLY A 66 -8.49 5.65 -13.27
C GLY A 66 -7.74 5.92 -11.96
N ALA A 67 -7.18 4.90 -11.30
CA ALA A 67 -6.54 5.04 -9.99
C ALA A 67 -5.33 5.99 -9.98
N GLY A 68 -4.60 6.09 -11.09
CA GLY A 68 -3.41 6.93 -11.23
C GLY A 68 -3.69 8.39 -11.57
N GLU A 69 -4.93 8.78 -11.84
CA GLU A 69 -5.26 10.15 -12.31
C GLU A 69 -4.87 11.22 -11.28
N GLY A 70 -4.96 10.92 -9.99
CA GLY A 70 -4.57 11.83 -8.91
C GLY A 70 -3.11 12.27 -8.98
N ILE A 71 -2.23 11.40 -9.51
CA ILE A 71 -0.80 11.66 -9.71
C ILE A 71 -0.44 11.89 -11.18
N LYS A 72 -1.45 12.19 -12.02
CA LYS A 72 -1.32 12.53 -13.46
C LYS A 72 -0.82 11.36 -14.34
N TYR A 73 -1.04 10.12 -13.92
CA TYR A 73 -0.81 8.94 -14.76
C TYR A 73 -2.13 8.32 -15.17
N SER A 74 -2.28 8.07 -16.47
CA SER A 74 -3.44 7.37 -17.02
C SER A 74 -3.25 5.85 -16.98
N ASP A 75 -4.32 5.10 -17.18
CA ASP A 75 -4.28 3.64 -17.30
C ASP A 75 -3.29 3.16 -18.38
N LEU A 76 -3.10 3.96 -19.45
CA LEU A 76 -2.14 3.64 -20.50
C LEU A 76 -0.71 3.54 -19.97
N HIS A 77 -0.27 4.47 -19.13
CA HIS A 77 1.08 4.44 -18.55
C HIS A 77 1.30 3.18 -17.71
N TYR A 78 0.28 2.74 -16.98
CA TYR A 78 0.36 1.51 -16.17
C TYR A 78 0.35 0.25 -17.04
N THR A 79 -0.42 0.23 -18.13
CA THR A 79 -0.44 -0.91 -19.05
C THR A 79 0.86 -1.02 -19.84
N GLU A 80 1.46 0.08 -20.26
CA GLU A 80 2.80 0.11 -20.86
C GLU A 80 3.89 -0.39 -19.88
N ALA A 81 3.73 -0.14 -18.59
CA ALA A 81 4.59 -0.67 -17.53
C ALA A 81 4.35 -2.17 -17.23
N GLY A 82 3.36 -2.79 -17.89
CA GLY A 82 3.05 -4.22 -17.77
C GLY A 82 1.97 -4.56 -16.73
N ALA A 83 1.26 -3.56 -16.18
CA ALA A 83 0.09 -3.80 -15.35
C ALA A 83 -1.16 -4.10 -16.18
N GLN A 84 -2.18 -4.64 -15.53
CA GLN A 84 -3.51 -4.81 -16.09
C GLN A 84 -4.47 -3.83 -15.42
N ALA A 85 -5.06 -2.91 -16.20
CA ALA A 85 -6.15 -2.06 -15.74
C ALA A 85 -7.42 -2.90 -15.60
N THR A 86 -8.10 -2.80 -14.46
CA THR A 86 -9.24 -3.66 -14.15
C THR A 86 -10.21 -3.01 -13.15
N THR A 87 -11.17 -3.77 -12.65
CA THR A 87 -12.16 -3.30 -11.68
C THR A 87 -11.65 -3.39 -10.23
N ALA A 88 -12.19 -2.56 -9.33
CA ALA A 88 -11.91 -2.64 -7.89
C ALA A 88 -12.07 -4.06 -7.34
N SER A 89 -13.14 -4.77 -7.73
CA SER A 89 -13.41 -6.14 -7.24
C SER A 89 -12.29 -7.12 -7.59
N GLU A 90 -11.66 -6.99 -8.75
CA GLU A 90 -10.55 -7.86 -9.16
C GLU A 90 -9.26 -7.49 -8.44
N VAL A 91 -9.02 -6.19 -8.24
CA VAL A 91 -7.87 -5.67 -7.49
C VAL A 91 -7.88 -6.19 -6.06
N PHE A 92 -9.02 -6.14 -5.37
CA PHE A 92 -9.14 -6.65 -4.00
C PHE A 92 -9.10 -8.19 -3.87
N ARG A 93 -9.06 -8.93 -4.98
CA ARG A 93 -8.85 -10.39 -5.00
C ARG A 93 -7.40 -10.80 -5.19
N CYS A 94 -6.48 -9.87 -5.40
CA CYS A 94 -5.06 -10.15 -5.52
C CYS A 94 -4.48 -10.77 -4.24
N ASP A 95 -3.27 -11.34 -4.33
CA ASP A 95 -2.58 -11.94 -3.18
C ASP A 95 -2.08 -10.88 -2.21
N VAL A 96 -1.64 -9.75 -2.76
CA VAL A 96 -1.21 -8.55 -2.02
C VAL A 96 -2.03 -7.37 -2.49
N VAL A 97 -2.57 -6.59 -1.58
CA VAL A 97 -3.24 -5.31 -1.87
C VAL A 97 -2.43 -4.19 -1.23
N LEU A 98 -2.09 -3.20 -2.05
CA LEU A 98 -1.32 -2.04 -1.63
C LEU A 98 -2.20 -0.79 -1.76
N LYS A 99 -2.45 -0.12 -0.64
CA LYS A 99 -3.33 1.06 -0.56
C LYS A 99 -2.76 2.05 0.45
N ILE A 100 -2.82 3.35 0.16
CA ILE A 100 -2.36 4.37 1.10
C ILE A 100 -3.39 4.57 2.21
N THR A 101 -4.61 4.92 1.86
CA THR A 101 -5.64 5.21 2.85
C THR A 101 -6.24 3.95 3.48
N PRO A 102 -6.73 4.05 4.74
CA PRO A 102 -7.47 2.96 5.36
C PRO A 102 -8.66 2.49 4.51
N LEU A 103 -8.99 1.20 4.61
CA LEU A 103 -10.16 0.64 3.91
C LEU A 103 -11.47 1.16 4.50
N ASN A 104 -12.44 1.41 3.63
CA ASN A 104 -13.83 1.56 4.02
C ASN A 104 -14.54 0.19 4.10
N GLU A 105 -15.80 0.18 4.55
CA GLU A 105 -16.56 -1.07 4.71
C GLU A 105 -16.83 -1.80 3.39
N GLN A 106 -17.06 -1.06 2.31
CA GLN A 106 -17.30 -1.63 0.98
C GLN A 106 -16.04 -2.30 0.45
N GLU A 107 -14.89 -1.64 0.56
CA GLU A 107 -13.58 -2.17 0.19
C GLU A 107 -13.23 -3.42 1.03
N ALA A 108 -13.44 -3.35 2.35
CA ALA A 108 -13.23 -4.49 3.24
C ALA A 108 -14.14 -5.68 2.90
N ALA A 109 -15.36 -5.43 2.41
CA ALA A 109 -16.25 -6.47 1.93
C ALA A 109 -15.75 -7.15 0.65
N MET A 110 -15.08 -6.41 -0.25
CA MET A 110 -14.54 -6.95 -1.51
C MET A 110 -13.25 -7.75 -1.32
N ILE A 111 -12.45 -7.46 -0.28
CA ILE A 111 -11.16 -8.10 -0.07
C ILE A 111 -11.30 -9.63 0.07
N ARG A 112 -10.41 -10.37 -0.58
CA ARG A 112 -10.39 -11.83 -0.51
C ARG A 112 -9.87 -12.30 0.86
N PRO A 113 -10.39 -13.40 1.42
CA PRO A 113 -9.81 -14.01 2.64
C PRO A 113 -8.33 -14.36 2.46
N GLY A 114 -7.52 -14.13 3.51
CA GLY A 114 -6.10 -14.47 3.53
C GLY A 114 -5.19 -13.57 2.71
N VAL A 115 -5.66 -12.39 2.32
CA VAL A 115 -4.86 -11.39 1.58
C VAL A 115 -3.83 -10.74 2.49
N PHE A 116 -2.69 -10.36 1.90
CA PHE A 116 -1.75 -9.41 2.48
C PHE A 116 -2.17 -7.98 2.12
N LEU A 117 -2.49 -7.18 3.12
CA LEU A 117 -2.87 -5.77 2.96
C LEU A 117 -1.75 -4.88 3.49
N LEU A 118 -1.14 -4.08 2.64
CA LEU A 118 -0.20 -3.01 3.03
C LEU A 118 -0.92 -1.68 2.94
N THR A 119 -1.04 -0.97 4.07
CA THR A 119 -1.76 0.32 4.13
C THR A 119 -1.24 1.17 5.27
N LEU A 120 -1.51 2.48 5.24
CA LEU A 120 -1.44 3.30 6.44
C LEU A 120 -2.61 2.90 7.33
N LEU A 121 -2.35 2.02 8.29
CA LEU A 121 -3.44 1.37 9.03
C LEU A 121 -4.19 2.34 9.94
N GLN A 122 -3.49 3.32 10.53
CA GLN A 122 -4.06 4.34 11.42
C GLN A 122 -5.12 3.75 12.38
N PRO A 123 -4.76 2.83 13.28
CA PRO A 123 -5.71 2.02 14.05
C PRO A 123 -6.75 2.85 14.83
N GLN A 124 -6.36 4.07 15.24
CA GLN A 124 -7.22 5.00 15.99
C GLN A 124 -8.38 5.57 15.17
N TYR A 125 -8.29 5.53 13.83
CA TYR A 125 -9.32 6.03 12.91
C TYR A 125 -10.09 4.91 12.21
N GLN A 126 -9.72 3.64 12.45
CA GLN A 126 -10.41 2.52 11.85
C GLN A 126 -11.79 2.29 12.46
N SER A 127 -12.78 2.08 11.61
CA SER A 127 -14.11 1.61 12.05
C SER A 127 -14.02 0.19 12.64
N ALA A 128 -14.68 -0.04 13.77
CA ALA A 128 -14.74 -1.36 14.38
C ALA A 128 -15.36 -2.43 13.45
N SER A 129 -16.24 -2.03 12.53
CA SER A 129 -16.82 -2.91 11.50
C SER A 129 -15.78 -3.38 10.51
N VAL A 130 -14.93 -2.48 10.00
CA VAL A 130 -13.82 -2.81 9.08
C VAL A 130 -12.86 -3.79 9.75
N VAL A 131 -12.42 -3.49 10.97
CA VAL A 131 -11.51 -4.38 11.72
C VAL A 131 -12.10 -5.77 11.88
N ARG A 132 -13.40 -5.85 12.23
CA ARG A 132 -14.10 -7.13 12.37
C ARG A 132 -14.14 -7.92 11.07
N ILE A 133 -14.41 -7.26 9.94
CA ILE A 133 -14.41 -7.89 8.60
C ILE A 133 -13.02 -8.42 8.26
N LEU A 134 -11.96 -7.63 8.48
CA LEU A 134 -10.58 -8.04 8.21
C LEU A 134 -10.18 -9.26 9.06
N MET A 135 -10.56 -9.27 10.35
CA MET A 135 -10.32 -10.42 11.24
C MET A 135 -11.07 -11.67 10.77
N GLN A 136 -12.37 -11.55 10.43
CA GLN A 136 -13.19 -12.68 9.92
C GLN A 136 -12.59 -13.26 8.64
N LYS A 137 -12.06 -12.41 7.77
CA LYS A 137 -11.42 -12.83 6.52
C LYS A 137 -9.97 -13.27 6.70
N LYS A 138 -9.41 -13.22 7.92
CA LYS A 138 -8.01 -13.58 8.22
C LYS A 138 -7.02 -12.81 7.33
N VAL A 139 -7.27 -11.53 7.12
CA VAL A 139 -6.39 -10.64 6.38
C VAL A 139 -5.14 -10.36 7.21
N THR A 140 -3.97 -10.46 6.61
CA THR A 140 -2.72 -10.02 7.23
C THR A 140 -2.49 -8.56 6.86
N ALA A 141 -2.83 -7.65 7.76
CA ALA A 141 -2.62 -6.21 7.56
C ALA A 141 -1.23 -5.78 8.07
N VAL A 142 -0.46 -5.12 7.23
CA VAL A 142 0.82 -4.51 7.56
C VAL A 142 0.64 -3.00 7.58
N ALA A 143 0.84 -2.42 8.76
CA ALA A 143 0.79 -0.97 8.98
C ALA A 143 2.10 -0.34 8.49
N ILE A 144 2.09 0.27 7.31
CA ILE A 144 3.28 0.91 6.73
C ILE A 144 3.75 2.08 7.60
N ASP A 145 2.80 2.79 8.21
CA ASP A 145 3.02 3.91 9.12
C ASP A 145 3.74 3.50 10.43
N LEU A 146 3.71 2.23 10.79
CA LEU A 146 4.33 1.72 12.02
C LEU A 146 5.66 0.98 11.79
N ILE A 147 6.15 0.91 10.55
CA ILE A 147 7.43 0.27 10.24
C ILE A 147 8.58 1.16 10.72
N THR A 148 9.43 0.61 11.59
CA THR A 148 10.59 1.30 12.14
C THR A 148 11.90 0.66 11.67
N ASP A 149 12.98 1.46 11.65
CA ASP A 149 14.35 0.96 11.50
C ASP A 149 14.88 0.37 12.81
N GLU A 150 16.09 -0.16 12.77
CA GLU A 150 16.78 -0.71 13.97
C GLU A 150 16.99 0.30 15.09
N ARG A 151 16.86 1.61 14.79
CA ARG A 151 16.99 2.72 15.74
C ARG A 151 15.63 3.20 16.26
N GLY A 152 14.53 2.56 15.84
CA GLY A 152 13.17 2.93 16.24
C GLY A 152 12.60 4.13 15.50
N ARG A 153 13.21 4.61 14.39
CA ARG A 153 12.67 5.70 13.57
C ARG A 153 11.67 5.14 12.56
N TYR A 154 10.56 5.83 12.39
CA TYR A 154 9.52 5.46 11.45
C TYR A 154 9.97 5.75 10.01
N LEU A 155 10.16 4.69 9.20
CA LEU A 155 10.74 4.81 7.86
C LEU A 155 9.86 5.61 6.89
N PHE A 156 8.55 5.43 6.98
CA PHE A 156 7.60 6.06 6.06
C PHE A 156 6.97 7.31 6.66
N ALA A 157 6.62 7.30 7.96
CA ALA A 157 6.02 8.45 8.62
C ALA A 157 6.97 9.65 8.65
N ASP A 158 8.24 9.45 8.98
CA ASP A 158 9.23 10.54 9.01
C ASP A 158 9.37 11.25 7.66
N ILE A 159 9.32 10.52 6.53
CA ILE A 159 9.37 11.09 5.18
C ILE A 159 8.10 11.88 4.88
N LEU A 160 6.94 11.36 5.24
CA LEU A 160 5.67 12.03 5.04
C LEU A 160 5.58 13.31 5.87
N ASP A 161 5.98 13.25 7.14
CA ASP A 161 5.99 14.39 8.06
C ASP A 161 6.94 15.50 7.58
N GLU A 162 8.08 15.15 6.97
CA GLU A 162 8.98 16.12 6.37
C GLU A 162 8.33 16.84 5.17
N ILE A 163 7.65 16.10 4.30
CA ILE A 163 6.95 16.67 3.14
C ILE A 163 5.80 17.57 3.62
N ASP A 164 5.01 17.11 4.57
CA ASP A 164 3.87 17.84 5.11
C ASP A 164 4.33 19.12 5.84
N GLY A 165 5.42 19.06 6.59
CA GLY A 165 6.01 20.22 7.24
C GLY A 165 6.49 21.27 6.23
N ARG A 166 7.14 20.87 5.14
CA ARG A 166 7.56 21.77 4.06
C ARG A 166 6.35 22.41 3.35
N ALA A 167 5.32 21.61 3.05
CA ALA A 167 4.09 22.08 2.45
C ALA A 167 3.36 23.11 3.35
N ALA A 168 3.28 22.85 4.64
CA ALA A 168 2.66 23.76 5.62
C ALA A 168 3.34 25.13 5.64
N ILE A 169 4.68 25.18 5.59
CA ILE A 169 5.42 26.44 5.55
C ILE A 169 5.10 27.22 4.26
N VAL A 170 5.09 26.55 3.12
CA VAL A 170 4.75 27.18 1.83
C VAL A 170 3.33 27.74 1.85
N LEU A 171 2.35 26.95 2.35
CA LEU A 171 0.96 27.37 2.49
C LEU A 171 0.82 28.59 3.41
N PHE A 172 1.52 28.57 4.55
CA PHE A 172 1.54 29.71 5.49
C PHE A 172 2.09 30.97 4.84
N LEU A 173 3.22 30.88 4.13
CA LEU A 173 3.81 32.03 3.44
C LEU A 173 2.88 32.57 2.34
N LEU A 174 2.22 31.70 1.57
CA LEU A 174 1.27 32.11 0.55
C LEU A 174 0.05 32.81 1.18
N HIS A 175 -0.42 32.33 2.31
CA HIS A 175 -1.52 32.96 3.05
C HIS A 175 -1.14 34.37 3.54
N LEU A 176 0.06 34.54 4.07
CA LEU A 176 0.58 35.85 4.49
C LEU A 176 0.67 36.86 3.34
N HIS A 177 0.93 36.39 2.12
CA HIS A 177 0.99 37.24 0.91
C HIS A 177 -0.38 37.46 0.26
N GLY A 178 -1.47 37.07 0.91
CA GLY A 178 -2.83 37.30 0.43
C GLY A 178 -3.23 36.43 -0.77
N ALA A 179 -2.49 35.37 -1.07
CA ALA A 179 -2.89 34.42 -2.09
C ALA A 179 -4.05 33.54 -1.58
N PRO A 180 -5.19 33.48 -2.31
CA PRO A 180 -6.30 32.65 -1.89
C PRO A 180 -5.90 31.17 -1.92
N CYS A 181 -6.12 30.45 -0.82
CA CYS A 181 -5.79 29.02 -0.70
C CYS A 181 -6.45 28.13 -1.78
N HIS A 182 -7.48 28.62 -2.48
CA HIS A 182 -8.15 27.90 -3.55
C HIS A 182 -7.28 27.60 -4.79
N SER A 183 -6.16 28.29 -4.97
CA SER A 183 -5.30 28.13 -6.16
C SER A 183 -4.41 26.89 -6.11
N LEU A 184 -4.24 26.23 -4.95
CA LEU A 184 -3.29 25.13 -4.78
C LEU A 184 -3.89 23.73 -5.02
N TYR A 185 -5.22 23.65 -5.09
CA TYR A 185 -5.89 22.37 -5.39
C TYR A 185 -5.90 21.98 -6.88
N HIS A 186 -5.36 22.85 -7.76
CA HIS A 186 -5.34 22.66 -9.21
C HIS A 186 -3.93 22.53 -9.82
N MET A 187 -2.88 22.36 -8.99
CA MET A 187 -1.53 22.07 -9.48
C MET A 187 -1.23 20.55 -9.40
#